data_c2d697dcc84bb2973dcfb570eeeb2982
#
_entry.id   c2d697dcc84bb2973dcfb570eeeb2982
#
_cell.length_a   1.000
_cell.length_b   1.000
_cell.length_c   1.000
_cell.angle_alpha   90.00
_cell.angle_beta   90.00
_cell.angle_gamma   90.00
#
_symmetry.space_group_name_H-M   'P 1'
#
loop_
_entity.id
_entity.type
_entity.pdbx_description
1 polymer ?
#
loop_
_entity_poly.entity_id
_entity_poly.type
_entity_poly.pdbx_seq_one_letter_code
_entity_poly.pdbx_strand_id
1 'polypeptide(L)'
;FFKQKTAYEIASCLVGSDGHRELLTHVQGTVDGITAAKGRVCGVAARGTRSAEVYSFSAGGEKRLTCLNENYFATHDAAPVETWRFMRGGTELEAFALLPEGFDPARHYPAVVQIHGGPKLAYGPVFHHEMQVMRAQGYFVLFCNPRGSDGRGNAFMDVRGRYGQEDYEDIMAFLDDALARWPQIDRARVGVCGGSYGGFMVNWIIGHTERFACAVSQRSISNMVSMFCTSDIGYRFIADQCGATPWDDMDALWEQSPLAYAHRAKTPTLFIHGAEDYRCDRSEAMQMFTALRYHGVESRLCLFEGENHELSRSGTPSQRIRRLNEILAWLAHYLKPEPGKKQGVNKI
;
A
#
# COMPACT_ATOMS: atom_id res chain seq x y z
N PHE A 1 -23.40 13.76 2.10
CA PHE A 1 -22.49 12.87 1.36
C PHE A 1 -21.08 13.42 1.52
N PHE A 2 -20.29 12.83 2.41
CA PHE A 2 -18.88 13.18 2.57
C PHE A 2 -18.06 12.29 1.64
N LYS A 3 -17.42 12.87 0.63
CA LYS A 3 -16.36 12.19 -0.11
C LYS A 3 -15.10 12.25 0.76
N GLN A 4 -14.53 11.10 1.09
CA GLN A 4 -13.17 11.00 1.62
C GLN A 4 -12.23 11.72 0.66
N LYS A 5 -11.54 12.74 1.15
CA LYS A 5 -10.46 13.41 0.43
C LYS A 5 -9.15 13.15 1.17
N THR A 6 -8.10 12.92 0.45
CA THR A 6 -6.78 12.55 0.93
C THR A 6 -6.03 13.69 1.63
N ALA A 7 -4.97 13.29 2.32
CA ALA A 7 -4.24 13.97 3.37
C ALA A 7 -3.71 15.40 3.10
N TYR A 8 -3.73 15.91 1.87
CA TYR A 8 -3.25 17.26 1.55
C TYR A 8 -4.33 18.31 1.39
N GLU A 9 -5.59 17.93 1.26
CA GLU A 9 -6.73 18.84 1.12
C GLU A 9 -7.91 18.45 1.99
N ILE A 10 -7.68 17.82 3.14
CA ILE A 10 -8.75 17.67 4.10
C ILE A 10 -8.84 18.95 4.92
N ALA A 11 -9.28 19.93 4.24
CA ALA A 11 -10.19 20.85 4.82
C ALA A 11 -11.43 20.06 5.22
N SER A 12 -11.56 19.71 6.50
CA SER A 12 -12.83 19.28 7.04
C SER A 12 -13.77 20.47 6.92
N CYS A 13 -14.49 20.49 5.79
CA CYS A 13 -15.31 21.62 5.40
C CYS A 13 -16.76 21.24 5.71
N LEU A 14 -17.39 21.96 6.63
CA LEU A 14 -18.84 21.95 6.74
C LEU A 14 -19.42 22.92 5.72
N VAL A 15 -20.40 22.45 4.97
CA VAL A 15 -21.22 23.33 4.15
C VAL A 15 -22.43 23.71 5.01
N GLY A 16 -22.55 24.97 5.36
CA GLY A 16 -23.74 25.52 6.00
C GLY A 16 -24.96 25.42 5.09
N SER A 17 -26.15 25.59 5.66
CA SER A 17 -27.41 25.62 4.90
C SER A 17 -27.45 26.77 3.86
N ASP A 18 -26.59 27.75 3.99
CA ASP A 18 -26.36 28.88 3.08
C ASP A 18 -25.29 28.59 2.01
N GLY A 19 -24.73 27.38 1.98
CA GLY A 19 -23.66 26.97 1.04
C GLY A 19 -22.26 27.48 1.43
N HIS A 20 -22.09 28.16 2.57
CA HIS A 20 -20.80 28.63 3.05
C HIS A 20 -19.88 27.43 3.41
N ARG A 21 -18.60 27.53 3.07
CA ARG A 21 -17.58 26.50 3.37
C ARG A 21 -16.55 27.09 4.32
N GLU A 22 -16.32 26.43 5.42
CA GLU A 22 -15.34 26.81 6.41
C GLU A 22 -14.28 25.72 6.58
N LEU A 23 -13.00 26.13 6.55
CA LEU A 23 -11.88 25.24 6.83
C LEU A 23 -11.69 25.12 8.35
N LEU A 24 -11.86 23.91 8.88
CA LEU A 24 -11.83 23.66 10.32
C LEU A 24 -10.47 23.24 10.86
N THR A 25 -9.53 22.83 10.01
CA THR A 25 -8.18 22.44 10.42
C THR A 25 -7.18 22.63 9.29
N HIS A 26 -5.97 23.11 9.64
CA HIS A 26 -4.80 23.23 8.75
C HIS A 26 -3.72 22.21 9.11
N VAL A 27 -3.96 21.36 10.08
CA VAL A 27 -2.96 20.40 10.58
C VAL A 27 -2.84 19.23 9.62
N GLN A 28 -1.63 18.91 9.20
CA GLN A 28 -1.35 17.75 8.34
C GLN A 28 -1.74 16.44 9.02
N GLY A 29 -2.30 15.51 8.26
CA GLY A 29 -2.69 14.20 8.74
C GLY A 29 -3.91 13.64 8.01
N THR A 30 -4.58 12.66 8.62
CA THR A 30 -5.83 12.11 8.10
C THR A 30 -7.01 12.46 8.99
N VAL A 31 -8.21 12.51 8.42
CA VAL A 31 -9.48 12.56 9.14
C VAL A 31 -10.37 11.47 8.57
N ASP A 32 -10.60 10.42 9.34
CA ASP A 32 -11.26 9.19 8.87
C ASP A 32 -12.78 9.20 9.07
N GLY A 33 -13.28 10.04 9.97
CA GLY A 33 -14.71 10.18 10.20
C GLY A 33 -15.03 11.52 10.89
N ILE A 34 -16.16 12.11 10.52
CA ILE A 34 -16.63 13.38 11.08
C ILE A 34 -18.09 13.24 11.47
N THR A 35 -18.41 13.83 12.61
CA THR A 35 -19.80 14.04 13.07
C THR A 35 -19.99 15.46 13.56
N ALA A 36 -21.20 16.00 13.38
CA ALA A 36 -21.54 17.34 13.83
C ALA A 36 -22.87 17.32 14.56
N ALA A 37 -22.93 17.94 15.75
CA ALA A 37 -24.14 18.11 16.51
C ALA A 37 -24.08 19.37 17.37
N LYS A 38 -25.19 20.14 17.47
CA LYS A 38 -25.31 21.29 18.32
C LYS A 38 -24.17 22.30 18.19
N GLY A 39 -23.75 22.59 16.95
CA GLY A 39 -22.68 23.55 16.67
C GLY A 39 -21.26 23.06 17.02
N ARG A 40 -21.10 21.76 17.34
CA ARG A 40 -19.78 21.13 17.57
C ARG A 40 -19.49 20.14 16.48
N VAL A 41 -18.22 20.09 16.04
CA VAL A 41 -17.70 19.11 15.07
C VAL A 41 -16.65 18.27 15.75
N CYS A 42 -16.79 16.95 15.64
CA CYS A 42 -15.79 16.00 16.13
C CYS A 42 -15.45 15.01 15.01
N GLY A 43 -14.27 14.42 15.09
CA GLY A 43 -13.85 13.40 14.13
C GLY A 43 -12.70 12.57 14.66
N VAL A 44 -12.46 11.45 13.98
CA VAL A 44 -11.29 10.59 14.20
C VAL A 44 -10.20 11.06 13.27
N ALA A 45 -9.02 11.37 13.81
CA ALA A 45 -7.91 11.90 13.02
C ALA A 45 -6.57 11.35 13.50
N ALA A 46 -5.64 11.09 12.55
CA ALA A 46 -4.25 10.77 12.84
C ALA A 46 -3.35 11.97 12.56
N ARG A 47 -2.40 12.23 13.46
CA ARG A 47 -1.50 13.38 13.41
C ARG A 47 -0.05 12.97 13.68
N GLY A 48 0.85 13.28 12.75
CA GLY A 48 2.28 13.03 12.90
C GLY A 48 2.60 11.58 13.22
N THR A 49 3.33 11.34 14.29
CA THR A 49 3.79 10.01 14.71
C THR A 49 2.80 9.25 15.59
N ARG A 50 1.59 9.79 15.79
CA ARG A 50 0.56 9.16 16.65
C ARG A 50 -0.53 8.50 15.82
N SER A 51 -1.09 7.42 16.35
CA SER A 51 -2.27 6.77 15.79
C SER A 51 -3.51 7.68 15.89
N ALA A 52 -4.60 7.25 15.24
CA ALA A 52 -5.84 7.99 15.25
C ALA A 52 -6.41 8.19 16.67
N GLU A 53 -6.86 9.42 16.94
CA GLU A 53 -7.51 9.87 18.18
C GLU A 53 -8.78 10.65 17.83
N VAL A 54 -9.63 10.91 18.81
CA VAL A 54 -10.80 11.77 18.62
C VAL A 54 -10.38 13.24 18.82
N TYR A 55 -10.80 14.07 17.88
CA TYR A 55 -10.57 15.53 17.90
C TYR A 55 -11.89 16.29 17.83
N SER A 56 -11.93 17.47 18.44
CA SER A 56 -12.92 18.49 18.12
C SER A 56 -12.32 19.53 17.18
N PHE A 57 -13.14 19.99 16.25
CA PHE A 57 -12.75 20.97 15.23
C PHE A 57 -13.60 22.23 15.38
N SER A 58 -12.99 23.41 15.17
CA SER A 58 -13.66 24.70 15.19
C SER A 58 -12.86 25.71 14.35
N ALA A 59 -13.42 26.87 14.06
CA ALA A 59 -12.71 27.98 13.42
C ALA A 59 -11.41 28.40 14.15
N GLY A 60 -11.34 28.15 15.47
CA GLY A 60 -10.16 28.40 16.30
C GLY A 60 -9.11 27.29 16.27
N GLY A 61 -9.30 26.25 15.45
CA GLY A 61 -8.40 25.12 15.33
C GLY A 61 -8.96 23.80 15.86
N GLU A 62 -8.07 22.82 16.06
CA GLU A 62 -8.43 21.50 16.54
C GLU A 62 -7.91 21.23 17.96
N LYS A 63 -8.64 20.40 18.71
CA LYS A 63 -8.25 19.93 20.05
C LYS A 63 -8.40 18.42 20.13
N ARG A 64 -7.33 17.72 20.50
CA ARG A 64 -7.37 16.29 20.82
C ARG A 64 -8.20 16.04 22.07
N LEU A 65 -9.13 15.09 22.00
CA LEU A 65 -10.06 14.74 23.10
C LEU A 65 -9.70 13.41 23.76
N THR A 66 -8.94 12.52 23.10
CA THR A 66 -8.59 11.21 23.63
C THR A 66 -7.07 10.99 23.63
N CYS A 67 -6.61 10.02 24.43
CA CYS A 67 -5.23 9.58 24.56
C CYS A 67 -5.19 8.06 24.64
N LEU A 68 -5.83 7.37 23.65
CA LEU A 68 -6.10 5.93 23.70
C LEU A 68 -4.83 5.08 23.68
N ASN A 69 -3.78 5.54 23.00
CA ASN A 69 -2.53 4.78 22.81
C ASN A 69 -1.31 5.43 23.49
N GLU A 70 -1.52 6.27 24.49
CA GLU A 70 -0.43 7.00 25.16
C GLU A 70 0.62 6.06 25.76
N ASN A 71 0.19 4.96 26.43
CA ASN A 71 1.11 3.97 27.01
C ASN A 71 1.96 3.26 25.94
N TYR A 72 1.41 3.00 24.76
CA TYR A 72 2.17 2.43 23.64
C TYR A 72 3.28 3.40 23.19
N PHE A 73 2.92 4.65 22.95
CA PHE A 73 3.87 5.67 22.47
C PHE A 73 4.85 6.16 23.55
N ALA A 74 4.60 5.88 24.84
CA ALA A 74 5.56 6.13 25.90
C ALA A 74 6.73 5.12 25.90
N THR A 75 6.54 3.95 25.28
CA THR A 75 7.53 2.85 25.29
C THR A 75 8.00 2.44 23.90
N HIS A 76 7.35 2.92 22.84
CA HIS A 76 7.67 2.61 21.45
C HIS A 76 7.91 3.89 20.67
N ASP A 77 9.12 4.05 20.15
CA ASP A 77 9.46 5.18 19.30
C ASP A 77 8.82 5.05 17.92
N ALA A 78 8.24 6.12 17.45
CA ALA A 78 7.68 6.23 16.11
C ALA A 78 8.34 7.41 15.38
N ALA A 79 9.00 7.12 14.27
CA ALA A 79 9.67 8.14 13.48
C ALA A 79 8.67 8.97 12.66
N PRO A 80 8.95 10.26 12.45
CA PRO A 80 8.24 11.06 11.47
C PRO A 80 8.51 10.53 10.06
N VAL A 81 7.55 10.77 9.16
CA VAL A 81 7.66 10.45 7.76
C VAL A 81 8.38 11.58 7.04
N GLU A 82 9.47 11.27 6.35
CA GLU A 82 10.11 12.16 5.40
C GLU A 82 9.20 12.33 4.18
N THR A 83 9.03 13.56 3.71
CA THR A 83 8.16 13.88 2.57
C THR A 83 8.90 14.71 1.52
N TRP A 84 8.69 14.37 0.25
CA TRP A 84 9.19 15.18 -0.85
C TRP A 84 8.31 15.04 -2.09
N ARG A 85 8.59 15.81 -3.11
CA ARG A 85 7.92 15.75 -4.40
C ARG A 85 8.93 15.56 -5.51
N PHE A 86 8.54 14.84 -6.54
CA PHE A 86 9.35 14.64 -7.74
C PHE A 86 8.48 14.74 -8.99
N MET A 87 9.10 14.95 -10.14
CA MET A 87 8.40 15.12 -11.41
C MET A 87 8.53 13.88 -12.29
N ARG A 88 7.41 13.43 -12.86
CA ARG A 88 7.42 12.40 -13.90
C ARG A 88 6.41 12.74 -15.01
N GLY A 89 6.89 12.86 -16.27
CA GLY A 89 6.03 13.13 -17.43
C GLY A 89 5.19 14.41 -17.29
N GLY A 90 5.74 15.47 -16.69
CA GLY A 90 5.03 16.72 -16.43
C GLY A 90 4.08 16.68 -15.23
N THR A 91 3.95 15.54 -14.53
CA THR A 91 3.13 15.38 -13.33
C THR A 91 4.01 15.39 -12.09
N GLU A 92 3.69 16.24 -11.12
CA GLU A 92 4.30 16.24 -9.81
C GLU A 92 3.70 15.09 -8.98
N LEU A 93 4.53 14.27 -8.34
CA LEU A 93 4.14 13.13 -7.53
C LEU A 93 4.62 13.30 -6.09
N GLU A 94 3.85 12.78 -5.13
CA GLU A 94 4.17 12.80 -3.71
C GLU A 94 4.90 11.52 -3.32
N ALA A 95 5.98 11.69 -2.57
CA ALA A 95 6.86 10.64 -2.14
C ALA A 95 7.14 10.73 -0.64
N PHE A 96 7.31 9.56 -0.01
CA PHE A 96 7.44 9.42 1.42
C PHE A 96 8.49 8.37 1.75
N ALA A 97 9.16 8.55 2.90
CA ALA A 97 10.07 7.55 3.45
C ALA A 97 10.03 7.53 4.98
N LEU A 98 10.23 6.34 5.54
CA LEU A 98 10.68 6.17 6.92
C LEU A 98 12.12 5.67 6.87
N LEU A 99 13.01 6.38 7.55
CA LEU A 99 14.42 5.98 7.68
C LEU A 99 14.54 4.84 8.70
N PRO A 100 15.49 3.91 8.50
CA PRO A 100 15.72 2.83 9.47
C PRO A 100 16.02 3.37 10.86
N GLU A 101 15.67 2.60 11.87
CA GLU A 101 16.00 2.95 13.25
C GLU A 101 17.52 3.06 13.44
N GLY A 102 17.96 4.13 14.11
CA GLY A 102 19.39 4.41 14.28
C GLY A 102 20.11 4.67 12.95
N PHE A 103 19.44 5.32 11.98
CA PHE A 103 20.03 5.64 10.67
C PHE A 103 21.40 6.32 10.81
N ASP A 104 22.38 5.74 10.15
CA ASP A 104 23.76 6.24 10.05
C ASP A 104 24.10 6.44 8.56
N PRO A 105 24.42 7.65 8.11
CA PRO A 105 24.73 7.94 6.70
C PRO A 105 25.98 7.22 6.17
N ALA A 106 26.82 6.66 7.04
CA ALA A 106 27.97 5.86 6.63
C ALA A 106 27.66 4.38 6.35
N ARG A 107 26.43 3.93 6.59
CA ARG A 107 26.01 2.53 6.41
C ARG A 107 25.07 2.37 5.23
N HIS A 108 24.99 1.14 4.69
CA HIS A 108 24.01 0.75 3.68
C HIS A 108 22.91 -0.10 4.30
N TYR A 109 21.67 0.13 3.83
CA TYR A 109 20.46 -0.47 4.36
C TYR A 109 19.62 -1.13 3.27
N PRO A 110 18.92 -2.21 3.58
CA PRO A 110 17.86 -2.71 2.72
C PRO A 110 16.66 -1.77 2.71
N ALA A 111 15.84 -1.85 1.64
CA ALA A 111 14.63 -1.05 1.53
C ALA A 111 13.41 -1.91 1.18
N VAL A 112 12.23 -1.43 1.55
CA VAL A 112 10.94 -2.02 1.18
C VAL A 112 10.06 -0.93 0.57
N VAL A 113 9.62 -1.14 -0.67
CA VAL A 113 8.62 -0.28 -1.31
C VAL A 113 7.24 -0.79 -0.91
N GLN A 114 6.42 0.09 -0.33
CA GLN A 114 5.04 -0.18 0.06
C GLN A 114 4.08 0.47 -0.93
N ILE A 115 3.13 -0.32 -1.45
CA ILE A 115 2.13 0.13 -2.42
C ILE A 115 0.74 0.02 -1.79
N HIS A 116 0.01 1.15 -1.76
CA HIS A 116 -1.33 1.18 -1.18
C HIS A 116 -2.38 0.48 -2.05
N GLY A 117 -3.52 0.18 -1.46
CA GLY A 117 -4.69 -0.37 -2.15
C GLY A 117 -5.53 0.69 -2.86
N GLY A 118 -6.66 0.29 -3.39
CA GLY A 118 -7.62 1.18 -4.03
C GLY A 118 -7.88 0.82 -5.49
N PRO A 119 -7.26 1.50 -6.48
CA PRO A 119 -6.16 2.48 -6.46
C PRO A 119 -6.51 3.83 -5.84
N LYS A 120 -7.78 4.19 -5.75
CA LYS A 120 -8.30 5.48 -5.28
C LYS A 120 -8.22 5.63 -3.75
N LEU A 121 -7.05 5.27 -3.17
CA LEU A 121 -6.62 5.63 -1.82
C LEU A 121 -5.35 6.47 -1.93
N ALA A 122 -4.79 6.90 -0.80
CA ALA A 122 -3.49 7.56 -0.78
C ALA A 122 -2.79 7.36 0.57
N TYR A 123 -1.48 7.40 0.53
CA TYR A 123 -0.65 7.57 1.72
C TYR A 123 -0.53 9.03 2.11
N GLY A 124 -0.17 9.26 3.37
CA GLY A 124 0.18 10.57 3.91
C GLY A 124 1.22 10.45 5.02
N PRO A 125 1.75 11.58 5.52
CA PRO A 125 2.78 11.63 6.55
C PRO A 125 2.17 11.38 7.95
N VAL A 126 1.57 10.20 8.16
CA VAL A 126 0.94 9.79 9.42
C VAL A 126 1.51 8.47 9.90
N PHE A 127 1.27 8.17 11.16
CA PHE A 127 1.64 6.89 11.76
C PHE A 127 0.99 5.71 11.03
N HIS A 128 1.81 4.79 10.56
CA HIS A 128 1.37 3.52 9.99
C HIS A 128 2.13 2.38 10.67
N HIS A 129 1.45 1.59 11.49
CA HIS A 129 2.06 0.60 12.37
C HIS A 129 2.99 -0.38 11.62
N GLU A 130 2.52 -0.98 10.53
CA GLU A 130 3.31 -1.94 9.74
C GLU A 130 4.61 -1.32 9.21
N MET A 131 4.55 -0.09 8.73
CA MET A 131 5.72 0.62 8.23
C MET A 131 6.71 0.98 9.36
N GLN A 132 6.21 1.36 10.53
CA GLN A 132 7.06 1.61 11.71
C GLN A 132 7.75 0.33 12.19
N VAL A 133 7.05 -0.81 12.17
CA VAL A 133 7.66 -2.11 12.49
C VAL A 133 8.77 -2.46 11.48
N MET A 134 8.56 -2.26 10.19
CA MET A 134 9.61 -2.47 9.18
C MET A 134 10.81 -1.55 9.41
N ARG A 135 10.55 -0.26 9.67
CA ARG A 135 11.60 0.70 10.03
C ARG A 135 12.43 0.23 11.23
N ALA A 136 11.76 -0.22 12.31
CA ALA A 136 12.40 -0.74 13.52
C ALA A 136 13.22 -2.01 13.26
N GLN A 137 12.90 -2.76 12.20
CA GLN A 137 13.72 -3.86 11.72
C GLN A 137 14.91 -3.41 10.84
N GLY A 138 15.14 -2.11 10.70
CA GLY A 138 16.29 -1.54 9.99
C GLY A 138 16.11 -1.45 8.47
N TYR A 139 14.88 -1.41 7.97
CA TYR A 139 14.59 -1.13 6.57
C TYR A 139 14.33 0.36 6.34
N PHE A 140 14.79 0.90 5.20
CA PHE A 140 14.09 2.02 4.62
C PHE A 140 12.70 1.56 4.20
N VAL A 141 11.66 2.32 4.54
CA VAL A 141 10.29 2.06 4.06
C VAL A 141 9.90 3.19 3.13
N LEU A 142 9.75 2.87 1.85
CA LEU A 142 9.52 3.83 0.76
C LEU A 142 8.09 3.69 0.26
N PHE A 143 7.38 4.80 0.06
CA PHE A 143 6.01 4.79 -0.45
C PHE A 143 5.68 6.08 -1.16
N CYS A 144 4.76 6.03 -2.12
CA CYS A 144 4.34 7.18 -2.93
C CYS A 144 2.85 7.11 -3.28
N ASN A 145 2.35 8.20 -3.83
CA ASN A 145 1.02 8.29 -4.42
C ASN A 145 1.16 8.39 -5.95
N PRO A 146 1.15 7.24 -6.68
CA PRO A 146 1.18 7.26 -8.14
C PRO A 146 -0.13 7.79 -8.71
N ARG A 147 -0.19 8.04 -10.01
CA ARG A 147 -1.47 8.26 -10.71
C ARG A 147 -2.42 7.10 -10.43
N GLY A 148 -3.69 7.41 -10.29
CA GLY A 148 -4.70 6.49 -9.75
C GLY A 148 -5.02 6.75 -8.27
N SER A 149 -4.12 7.37 -7.51
CA SER A 149 -4.34 7.73 -6.10
C SER A 149 -5.36 8.86 -5.95
N ASP A 150 -6.02 8.90 -4.78
CA ASP A 150 -6.95 9.97 -4.43
C ASP A 150 -6.24 11.27 -4.00
N GLY A 151 -6.99 12.37 -3.85
CA GLY A 151 -6.58 13.65 -3.26
C GLY A 151 -6.13 14.71 -4.23
N ARG A 152 -5.96 14.38 -5.49
CA ARG A 152 -5.46 15.33 -6.52
C ARG A 152 -6.44 15.56 -7.67
N GLY A 153 -7.72 15.25 -7.42
CA GLY A 153 -8.79 15.43 -8.38
C GLY A 153 -8.96 14.28 -9.38
N ASN A 154 -10.07 14.34 -10.14
CA ASN A 154 -10.50 13.22 -10.97
C ASN A 154 -9.51 12.84 -12.07
N ALA A 155 -8.84 13.81 -12.69
CA ALA A 155 -7.89 13.54 -13.77
C ALA A 155 -6.66 12.74 -13.27
N PHE A 156 -6.21 12.99 -12.05
CA PHE A 156 -5.11 12.23 -11.44
C PHE A 156 -5.54 10.83 -11.01
N MET A 157 -6.78 10.68 -10.53
CA MET A 157 -7.34 9.40 -10.10
C MET A 157 -7.72 8.45 -11.26
N ASP A 158 -7.89 8.98 -12.47
CA ASP A 158 -8.45 8.21 -13.58
C ASP A 158 -7.37 7.44 -14.34
N VAL A 159 -7.19 6.19 -13.96
CA VAL A 159 -6.34 5.20 -14.65
C VAL A 159 -7.16 4.08 -15.28
N ARG A 160 -8.45 4.31 -15.54
CA ARG A 160 -9.34 3.30 -16.13
C ARG A 160 -8.85 2.87 -17.51
N GLY A 161 -8.88 1.55 -17.75
CA GLY A 161 -8.37 0.92 -18.98
C GLY A 161 -6.84 0.95 -19.13
N ARG A 162 -6.10 1.42 -18.11
CA ARG A 162 -4.65 1.64 -18.18
C ARG A 162 -3.90 1.15 -16.93
N TYR A 163 -4.47 0.16 -16.24
CA TYR A 163 -3.82 -0.45 -15.08
C TYR A 163 -2.48 -1.07 -15.46
N GLY A 164 -1.46 -0.81 -14.66
CA GLY A 164 -0.10 -1.28 -14.90
C GLY A 164 0.68 -0.45 -15.93
N GLN A 165 0.18 0.70 -16.34
CA GLN A 165 0.87 1.63 -17.26
C GLN A 165 1.49 2.79 -16.48
N GLU A 166 0.83 3.97 -16.48
CA GLU A 166 1.40 5.17 -15.84
C GLU A 166 1.58 5.02 -14.33
N ASP A 167 0.70 4.27 -13.67
CA ASP A 167 0.78 3.94 -12.25
C ASP A 167 2.02 3.09 -11.91
N TYR A 168 2.32 2.07 -12.73
CA TYR A 168 3.55 1.28 -12.63
C TYR A 168 4.79 2.13 -12.89
N GLU A 169 4.78 2.91 -13.97
CA GLU A 169 5.92 3.76 -14.33
C GLU A 169 6.18 4.86 -13.30
N ASP A 170 5.14 5.39 -12.65
CA ASP A 170 5.27 6.35 -11.54
C ASP A 170 5.99 5.71 -10.33
N ILE A 171 5.65 4.47 -10.00
CA ILE A 171 6.30 3.72 -8.91
C ILE A 171 7.76 3.43 -9.25
N MET A 172 8.08 3.08 -10.51
CA MET A 172 9.47 2.84 -10.92
C MET A 172 10.31 4.12 -10.90
N ALA A 173 9.74 5.25 -11.34
CA ALA A 173 10.39 6.55 -11.28
C ALA A 173 10.57 7.02 -9.82
N PHE A 174 9.58 6.80 -8.97
CA PHE A 174 9.69 7.03 -7.53
C PHE A 174 10.87 6.24 -6.92
N LEU A 175 11.01 4.97 -7.25
CA LEU A 175 12.13 4.17 -6.75
C LEU A 175 13.48 4.74 -7.20
N ASP A 176 13.58 5.18 -8.46
CA ASP A 176 14.82 5.81 -8.98
C ASP A 176 15.15 7.11 -8.24
N ASP A 177 14.15 7.94 -8.00
CA ASP A 177 14.30 9.20 -7.25
C ASP A 177 14.71 8.94 -5.79
N ALA A 178 14.07 7.99 -5.12
CA ALA A 178 14.43 7.58 -3.76
C ALA A 178 15.85 7.03 -3.66
N LEU A 179 16.28 6.20 -4.61
CA LEU A 179 17.65 5.66 -4.67
C LEU A 179 18.71 6.73 -4.97
N ALA A 180 18.35 7.78 -5.67
CA ALA A 180 19.21 8.94 -5.91
C ALA A 180 19.30 9.81 -4.64
N ARG A 181 18.20 9.99 -3.92
CA ARG A 181 18.10 10.79 -2.70
C ARG A 181 18.84 10.16 -1.52
N TRP A 182 18.76 8.83 -1.39
CA TRP A 182 19.42 8.07 -0.33
C TRP A 182 20.38 7.02 -0.91
N PRO A 183 21.62 7.41 -1.21
CA PRO A 183 22.66 6.48 -1.70
C PRO A 183 23.02 5.38 -0.68
N GLN A 184 22.54 5.52 0.56
CA GLN A 184 22.64 4.50 1.61
C GLN A 184 21.68 3.31 1.38
N ILE A 185 20.75 3.39 0.46
CA ILE A 185 19.93 2.23 0.09
C ILE A 185 20.75 1.28 -0.79
N ASP A 186 20.87 0.05 -0.35
CA ASP A 186 21.49 -1.01 -1.15
C ASP A 186 20.51 -1.45 -2.25
N ARG A 187 20.83 -1.11 -3.50
CA ARG A 187 20.01 -1.39 -4.69
C ARG A 187 19.75 -2.88 -4.92
N ALA A 188 20.64 -3.77 -4.44
CA ALA A 188 20.49 -5.22 -4.54
C ALA A 188 19.57 -5.78 -3.45
N ARG A 189 19.19 -5.00 -2.45
CA ARG A 189 18.38 -5.41 -1.31
C ARG A 189 17.11 -4.56 -1.18
N VAL A 190 16.35 -4.45 -2.27
CA VAL A 190 15.06 -3.76 -2.29
C VAL A 190 13.95 -4.80 -2.46
N GLY A 191 13.00 -4.81 -1.55
CA GLY A 191 11.78 -5.60 -1.63
C GLY A 191 10.57 -4.74 -2.00
N VAL A 192 9.49 -5.38 -2.46
CA VAL A 192 8.22 -4.71 -2.76
C VAL A 192 7.06 -5.40 -2.05
N CYS A 193 6.19 -4.62 -1.42
CA CYS A 193 5.01 -5.09 -0.69
C CYS A 193 3.78 -4.30 -1.10
N GLY A 194 2.62 -4.95 -1.15
CA GLY A 194 1.36 -4.28 -1.41
C GLY A 194 0.16 -5.16 -1.16
N GLY A 195 -0.99 -4.54 -0.93
CA GLY A 195 -2.23 -5.27 -0.69
C GLY A 195 -3.40 -4.76 -1.51
N SER A 196 -4.32 -5.65 -1.93
CA SER A 196 -5.45 -5.31 -2.79
C SER A 196 -4.95 -4.82 -4.16
N TYR A 197 -5.32 -3.62 -4.60
CA TYR A 197 -4.68 -3.01 -5.76
C TYR A 197 -3.15 -2.95 -5.63
N GLY A 198 -2.60 -2.67 -4.44
CA GLY A 198 -1.15 -2.74 -4.20
C GLY A 198 -0.58 -4.15 -4.43
N GLY A 199 -1.37 -5.20 -4.12
CA GLY A 199 -1.03 -6.59 -4.43
C GLY A 199 -1.11 -6.91 -5.93
N PHE A 200 -2.11 -6.35 -6.64
CA PHE A 200 -2.16 -6.34 -8.09
C PHE A 200 -0.86 -5.75 -8.67
N MET A 201 -0.48 -4.57 -8.19
CA MET A 201 0.72 -3.88 -8.66
C MET A 201 2.01 -4.64 -8.33
N VAL A 202 2.10 -5.31 -7.17
CA VAL A 202 3.22 -6.22 -6.86
C VAL A 202 3.29 -7.36 -7.87
N ASN A 203 2.16 -8.01 -8.17
CA ASN A 203 2.09 -9.08 -9.17
C ASN A 203 2.46 -8.58 -10.57
N TRP A 204 2.05 -7.35 -10.91
CA TRP A 204 2.41 -6.69 -12.17
C TRP A 204 3.92 -6.43 -12.26
N ILE A 205 4.49 -5.82 -11.23
CA ILE A 205 5.91 -5.46 -11.13
C ILE A 205 6.80 -6.69 -11.36
N ILE A 206 6.54 -7.81 -10.70
CA ILE A 206 7.39 -9.00 -10.81
C ILE A 206 7.34 -9.65 -12.19
N GLY A 207 6.29 -9.40 -12.98
CA GLY A 207 6.20 -9.81 -14.39
C GLY A 207 6.86 -8.84 -15.37
N HIS A 208 7.28 -7.64 -14.92
CA HIS A 208 7.80 -6.58 -15.81
C HIS A 208 9.20 -6.09 -15.46
N THR A 209 9.75 -6.43 -14.27
CA THR A 209 11.10 -6.02 -13.89
C THR A 209 11.73 -7.00 -12.89
N GLU A 210 13.04 -7.10 -12.90
CA GLU A 210 13.85 -7.91 -11.96
C GLU A 210 14.53 -7.03 -10.88
N ARG A 211 14.08 -5.79 -10.67
CA ARG A 211 14.70 -4.83 -9.75
C ARG A 211 14.56 -5.18 -8.28
N PHE A 212 13.63 -6.06 -7.93
CA PHE A 212 13.31 -6.38 -6.54
C PHE A 212 13.86 -7.76 -6.15
N ALA A 213 14.55 -7.81 -5.02
CA ALA A 213 15.11 -9.05 -4.47
C ALA A 213 14.04 -10.02 -3.95
N CYS A 214 12.89 -9.49 -3.50
CA CYS A 214 11.72 -10.27 -3.11
C CYS A 214 10.44 -9.44 -3.17
N ALA A 215 9.31 -10.13 -3.16
CA ALA A 215 7.99 -9.51 -3.21
C ALA A 215 7.05 -10.10 -2.15
N VAL A 216 6.11 -9.28 -1.64
CA VAL A 216 5.02 -9.71 -0.77
C VAL A 216 3.71 -9.20 -1.34
N SER A 217 2.92 -10.11 -1.89
CA SER A 217 1.62 -9.85 -2.51
C SER A 217 0.50 -10.26 -1.57
N GLN A 218 -0.29 -9.30 -1.11
CA GLN A 218 -1.31 -9.54 -0.10
C GLN A 218 -2.71 -9.28 -0.65
N ARG A 219 -3.68 -10.19 -0.37
CA ARG A 219 -5.09 -10.02 -0.81
C ARG A 219 -5.15 -9.41 -2.22
N SER A 220 -4.40 -10.02 -3.12
CA SER A 220 -4.05 -9.45 -4.42
C SER A 220 -5.04 -9.84 -5.52
N ILE A 221 -4.87 -9.20 -6.65
CA ILE A 221 -5.53 -9.53 -7.91
C ILE A 221 -4.48 -10.02 -8.89
N SER A 222 -4.77 -11.07 -9.64
CA SER A 222 -3.87 -11.58 -10.67
C SER A 222 -4.52 -11.72 -12.05
N ASN A 223 -5.85 -11.90 -12.07
CA ASN A 223 -6.60 -12.19 -13.28
C ASN A 223 -7.92 -11.40 -13.29
N MET A 224 -8.02 -10.42 -14.17
CA MET A 224 -9.20 -9.54 -14.25
C MET A 224 -10.47 -10.28 -14.64
N VAL A 225 -10.34 -11.41 -15.37
CA VAL A 225 -11.48 -12.25 -15.74
C VAL A 225 -12.08 -12.96 -14.53
N SER A 226 -11.23 -13.62 -13.72
CA SER A 226 -11.71 -14.27 -12.49
C SER A 226 -12.18 -13.25 -11.46
N MET A 227 -11.46 -12.13 -11.31
CA MET A 227 -11.88 -11.03 -10.43
C MET A 227 -13.27 -10.48 -10.80
N PHE A 228 -13.57 -10.35 -12.09
CA PHE A 228 -14.92 -9.96 -12.56
C PHE A 228 -15.99 -10.93 -12.07
N CYS A 229 -15.71 -12.24 -12.10
CA CYS A 229 -16.71 -13.30 -11.87
C CYS A 229 -16.83 -13.72 -10.39
N THR A 230 -15.78 -13.51 -9.56
CA THR A 230 -15.73 -14.06 -8.19
C THR A 230 -15.82 -13.00 -7.08
N SER A 231 -15.51 -11.73 -7.39
CA SER A 231 -15.55 -10.65 -6.41
C SER A 231 -16.97 -10.17 -6.13
N ASP A 232 -17.24 -9.76 -4.90
CA ASP A 232 -18.48 -9.11 -4.46
C ASP A 232 -18.77 -7.78 -5.18
N ILE A 233 -17.75 -7.15 -5.78
CA ILE A 233 -17.86 -5.92 -6.58
C ILE A 233 -17.44 -6.13 -8.04
N GLY A 234 -16.97 -7.33 -8.41
CA GLY A 234 -16.22 -7.60 -9.63
C GLY A 234 -16.89 -7.10 -10.91
N TYR A 235 -18.15 -7.46 -11.12
CA TYR A 235 -18.90 -7.12 -12.34
C TYR A 235 -19.04 -5.60 -12.58
N ARG A 236 -19.07 -4.79 -11.53
CA ARG A 236 -19.10 -3.32 -11.66
C ARG A 236 -17.69 -2.74 -11.69
N PHE A 237 -16.85 -3.22 -10.77
CA PHE A 237 -15.51 -2.66 -10.56
C PHE A 237 -14.63 -2.92 -11.80
N ILE A 238 -14.56 -4.16 -12.27
CA ILE A 238 -13.71 -4.50 -13.42
C ILE A 238 -14.24 -3.87 -14.71
N ALA A 239 -15.56 -3.92 -14.95
CA ALA A 239 -16.15 -3.24 -16.12
C ALA A 239 -15.81 -1.75 -16.16
N ASP A 240 -15.89 -1.04 -15.01
CA ASP A 240 -15.55 0.39 -14.93
C ASP A 240 -14.04 0.63 -14.99
N GLN A 241 -13.24 -0.14 -14.25
CA GLN A 241 -11.83 0.14 -14.08
C GLN A 241 -10.96 -0.37 -15.24
N CYS A 242 -11.31 -1.53 -15.82
CA CYS A 242 -10.60 -2.08 -16.99
C CYS A 242 -11.21 -1.69 -18.33
N GLY A 243 -12.44 -1.15 -18.30
CA GLY A 243 -13.15 -0.72 -19.51
C GLY A 243 -13.65 -1.88 -20.38
N ALA A 244 -13.73 -3.11 -19.83
CA ALA A 244 -14.10 -4.32 -20.56
C ALA A 244 -14.81 -5.34 -19.67
N THR A 245 -15.54 -6.26 -20.29
CA THR A 245 -16.12 -7.44 -19.64
C THR A 245 -15.62 -8.73 -20.31
N PRO A 246 -15.75 -9.90 -19.66
CA PRO A 246 -15.31 -11.18 -20.26
C PRO A 246 -16.01 -11.53 -21.59
N TRP A 247 -17.10 -10.86 -21.93
CA TRP A 247 -17.91 -11.17 -23.12
C TRP A 247 -17.74 -10.17 -24.26
N ASP A 248 -17.28 -8.94 -23.97
CA ASP A 248 -17.07 -7.92 -25.02
C ASP A 248 -15.59 -7.75 -25.40
N ASP A 249 -14.65 -7.83 -24.44
CA ASP A 249 -13.22 -7.73 -24.74
C ASP A 249 -12.38 -8.52 -23.71
N MET A 250 -12.28 -9.83 -23.93
CA MET A 250 -11.49 -10.74 -23.10
C MET A 250 -9.99 -10.41 -23.19
N ASP A 251 -9.51 -10.01 -24.34
CA ASP A 251 -8.08 -9.73 -24.58
C ASP A 251 -7.66 -8.49 -23.77
N ALA A 252 -8.46 -7.44 -23.75
CA ALA A 252 -8.20 -6.26 -22.91
C ALA A 252 -8.14 -6.59 -21.41
N LEU A 253 -8.97 -7.51 -20.93
CA LEU A 253 -8.89 -7.99 -19.54
C LEU A 253 -7.63 -8.81 -19.29
N TRP A 254 -7.25 -9.67 -20.25
CA TRP A 254 -6.06 -10.50 -20.11
C TRP A 254 -4.77 -9.67 -20.14
N GLU A 255 -4.68 -8.67 -21.02
CA GLU A 255 -3.56 -7.74 -21.10
C GLU A 255 -3.37 -6.92 -19.82
N GLN A 256 -4.44 -6.61 -19.10
CA GLN A 256 -4.41 -5.92 -17.80
C GLN A 256 -4.25 -6.91 -16.62
N SER A 257 -4.14 -8.21 -16.87
CA SER A 257 -3.97 -9.23 -15.83
C SER A 257 -2.51 -9.54 -15.57
N PRO A 258 -1.98 -9.38 -14.34
CA PRO A 258 -0.62 -9.77 -13.99
C PRO A 258 -0.28 -11.22 -14.34
N LEU A 259 -1.28 -12.11 -14.30
CA LEU A 259 -1.14 -13.54 -14.60
C LEU A 259 -0.63 -13.78 -16.02
N ALA A 260 -0.98 -12.93 -16.98
CA ALA A 260 -0.51 -13.00 -18.36
C ALA A 260 1.02 -12.91 -18.47
N TYR A 261 1.66 -12.25 -17.53
CA TYR A 261 3.10 -11.98 -17.51
C TYR A 261 3.85 -12.82 -16.47
N ALA A 262 3.18 -13.73 -15.77
CA ALA A 262 3.79 -14.55 -14.71
C ALA A 262 4.99 -15.38 -15.20
N HIS A 263 4.99 -15.78 -16.48
CA HIS A 263 6.07 -16.53 -17.11
C HIS A 263 7.41 -15.75 -17.21
N ARG A 264 7.38 -14.42 -17.05
CA ARG A 264 8.58 -13.56 -17.07
C ARG A 264 9.16 -13.35 -15.66
N ALA A 265 8.38 -13.63 -14.61
CA ALA A 265 8.78 -13.36 -13.25
C ALA A 265 9.99 -14.18 -12.81
N LYS A 266 10.89 -13.55 -12.04
CA LYS A 266 12.06 -14.18 -11.39
C LYS A 266 12.07 -13.92 -9.88
N THR A 267 11.36 -12.91 -9.43
CA THR A 267 11.38 -12.42 -8.04
C THR A 267 10.68 -13.40 -7.10
N PRO A 268 11.38 -13.93 -6.08
CA PRO A 268 10.75 -14.74 -5.03
C PRO A 268 9.58 -14.02 -4.38
N THR A 269 8.42 -14.68 -4.27
CA THR A 269 7.17 -14.01 -3.88
C THR A 269 6.43 -14.74 -2.77
N LEU A 270 6.11 -14.01 -1.69
CA LEU A 270 5.19 -14.43 -0.63
C LEU A 270 3.78 -13.92 -0.96
N PHE A 271 2.81 -14.85 -0.96
CA PHE A 271 1.39 -14.52 -1.04
C PHE A 271 0.75 -14.65 0.35
N ILE A 272 -0.01 -13.63 0.75
CA ILE A 272 -0.80 -13.62 1.98
C ILE A 272 -2.26 -13.31 1.63
N HIS A 273 -3.18 -14.18 2.06
CA HIS A 273 -4.59 -14.03 1.71
C HIS A 273 -5.51 -14.54 2.83
N GLY A 274 -6.61 -13.83 3.07
CA GLY A 274 -7.70 -14.32 3.91
C GLY A 274 -8.48 -15.41 3.16
N ALA A 275 -8.80 -16.51 3.84
CA ALA A 275 -9.52 -17.61 3.19
C ALA A 275 -10.98 -17.25 2.86
N GLU A 276 -11.54 -16.24 3.55
CA GLU A 276 -12.89 -15.71 3.37
C GLU A 276 -12.89 -14.32 2.72
N ASP A 277 -11.88 -14.04 1.90
CA ASP A 277 -11.80 -12.79 1.14
C ASP A 277 -12.69 -12.89 -0.09
N TYR A 278 -13.83 -12.23 -0.05
CA TYR A 278 -14.78 -12.12 -1.16
C TYR A 278 -14.61 -10.82 -1.96
N ARG A 279 -13.73 -9.91 -1.54
CA ARG A 279 -13.39 -8.70 -2.27
C ARG A 279 -12.37 -8.98 -3.38
N CYS A 280 -11.26 -9.63 -3.01
CA CYS A 280 -10.33 -10.26 -3.94
C CYS A 280 -10.32 -11.74 -3.58
N ASP A 281 -10.99 -12.57 -4.34
CA ASP A 281 -11.12 -13.98 -4.00
C ASP A 281 -9.73 -14.64 -3.87
N ARG A 282 -9.60 -15.58 -2.94
CA ARG A 282 -8.33 -16.28 -2.67
C ARG A 282 -7.74 -16.98 -3.90
N SER A 283 -8.59 -17.32 -4.86
CA SER A 283 -8.15 -17.90 -6.14
C SER A 283 -7.23 -16.98 -6.93
N GLU A 284 -7.31 -15.66 -6.72
CA GLU A 284 -6.40 -14.69 -7.32
C GLU A 284 -4.94 -14.93 -6.88
N ALA A 285 -4.71 -15.13 -5.59
CA ALA A 285 -3.39 -15.49 -5.08
C ALA A 285 -2.97 -16.90 -5.51
N MET A 286 -3.91 -17.86 -5.52
CA MET A 286 -3.64 -19.25 -5.93
C MET A 286 -3.21 -19.34 -7.39
N GLN A 287 -3.86 -18.61 -8.30
CA GLN A 287 -3.49 -18.57 -9.72
C GLN A 287 -2.06 -18.08 -9.92
N MET A 288 -1.72 -16.93 -9.32
CA MET A 288 -0.36 -16.37 -9.46
C MET A 288 0.69 -17.24 -8.79
N PHE A 289 0.43 -17.74 -7.58
CA PHE A 289 1.31 -18.70 -6.89
C PHE A 289 1.58 -19.94 -7.75
N THR A 290 0.53 -20.54 -8.32
CA THR A 290 0.66 -21.73 -9.19
C THR A 290 1.49 -21.44 -10.43
N ALA A 291 1.23 -20.28 -11.08
CA ALA A 291 2.00 -19.88 -12.25
C ALA A 291 3.49 -19.69 -11.94
N LEU A 292 3.82 -19.00 -10.83
CA LEU A 292 5.20 -18.80 -10.40
C LEU A 292 5.89 -20.15 -10.10
N ARG A 293 5.21 -21.05 -9.37
CA ARG A 293 5.75 -22.39 -9.07
C ARG A 293 5.97 -23.21 -10.35
N TYR A 294 5.04 -23.15 -11.30
CA TYR A 294 5.16 -23.83 -12.59
C TYR A 294 6.39 -23.34 -13.38
N HIS A 295 6.68 -22.05 -13.32
CA HIS A 295 7.86 -21.45 -13.97
C HIS A 295 9.14 -21.51 -13.11
N GLY A 296 9.15 -22.26 -12.00
CA GLY A 296 10.32 -22.48 -11.16
C GLY A 296 10.71 -21.31 -10.28
N VAL A 297 9.83 -20.32 -10.10
CA VAL A 297 10.06 -19.19 -9.20
C VAL A 297 9.74 -19.59 -7.76
N GLU A 298 10.66 -19.30 -6.83
CA GLU A 298 10.43 -19.55 -5.41
C GLU A 298 9.24 -18.74 -4.91
N SER A 299 8.25 -19.42 -4.36
CA SER A 299 7.06 -18.75 -3.86
C SER A 299 6.41 -19.55 -2.72
N ARG A 300 5.75 -18.81 -1.82
CA ARG A 300 5.02 -19.34 -0.68
C ARG A 300 3.62 -18.72 -0.62
N LEU A 301 2.62 -19.52 -0.30
CA LEU A 301 1.24 -19.07 -0.10
C LEU A 301 0.84 -19.33 1.37
N CYS A 302 0.43 -18.26 2.05
CA CYS A 302 -0.12 -18.28 3.40
C CYS A 302 -1.60 -17.90 3.35
N LEU A 303 -2.48 -18.87 3.58
CA LEU A 303 -3.91 -18.66 3.75
C LEU A 303 -4.23 -18.52 5.24
N PHE A 304 -5.12 -17.59 5.56
CA PHE A 304 -5.55 -17.27 6.91
C PHE A 304 -7.03 -17.61 7.06
N GLU A 305 -7.32 -18.77 7.65
CA GLU A 305 -8.69 -19.25 7.89
C GLU A 305 -9.47 -18.27 8.79
N GLY A 306 -10.75 -18.06 8.48
CA GLY A 306 -11.62 -17.14 9.20
C GLY A 306 -11.36 -15.66 8.94
N GLU A 307 -10.40 -15.33 8.08
CA GLU A 307 -10.03 -13.95 7.79
C GLU A 307 -10.46 -13.53 6.38
N ASN A 308 -10.90 -12.27 6.28
CA ASN A 308 -11.38 -11.67 5.03
C ASN A 308 -10.39 -10.62 4.48
N HIS A 309 -10.86 -9.77 3.57
CA HIS A 309 -10.07 -8.71 2.94
C HIS A 309 -9.43 -7.73 3.95
N GLU A 310 -10.03 -7.61 5.14
CA GLU A 310 -9.59 -6.70 6.20
C GLU A 310 -8.58 -7.32 7.18
N LEU A 311 -8.04 -8.52 6.93
CA LEU A 311 -7.09 -9.22 7.80
C LEU A 311 -6.04 -8.28 8.43
N SER A 312 -5.42 -7.41 7.64
CA SER A 312 -4.36 -6.49 8.13
C SER A 312 -4.88 -5.38 9.04
N ARG A 313 -6.18 -5.04 8.98
CA ARG A 313 -6.81 -3.90 9.66
C ARG A 313 -7.66 -4.33 10.84
N SER A 314 -8.61 -5.24 10.59
CA SER A 314 -9.61 -5.69 11.56
C SER A 314 -9.64 -7.20 11.80
N GLY A 315 -8.70 -7.95 11.22
CA GLY A 315 -8.54 -9.37 11.49
C GLY A 315 -8.25 -9.66 12.97
N THR A 316 -8.40 -10.92 13.38
CA THR A 316 -8.14 -11.32 14.76
C THR A 316 -6.71 -10.96 15.18
N PRO A 317 -6.48 -10.51 16.43
CA PRO A 317 -5.16 -10.04 16.85
C PRO A 317 -4.02 -11.05 16.61
N SER A 318 -4.26 -12.34 16.88
CA SER A 318 -3.29 -13.41 16.66
C SER A 318 -2.92 -13.57 15.16
N GLN A 319 -3.91 -13.51 14.29
CA GLN A 319 -3.69 -13.62 12.83
C GLN A 319 -2.99 -12.38 12.26
N ARG A 320 -3.31 -11.18 12.75
CA ARG A 320 -2.59 -9.95 12.39
C ARG A 320 -1.12 -10.01 12.77
N ILE A 321 -0.81 -10.52 13.98
CA ILE A 321 0.57 -10.71 14.44
C ILE A 321 1.28 -11.76 13.57
N ARG A 322 0.63 -12.92 13.34
CA ARG A 322 1.18 -13.99 12.48
C ARG A 322 1.46 -13.47 11.07
N ARG A 323 0.51 -12.75 10.46
CA ARG A 323 0.68 -12.15 9.14
C ARG A 323 1.93 -11.26 9.09
N LEU A 324 2.10 -10.38 10.07
CA LEU A 324 3.25 -9.48 10.11
C LEU A 324 4.56 -10.25 10.28
N ASN A 325 4.58 -11.28 11.12
CA ASN A 325 5.76 -12.13 11.29
C ASN A 325 6.14 -12.89 10.01
N GLU A 326 5.16 -13.39 9.22
CA GLU A 326 5.42 -14.03 7.93
C GLU A 326 6.06 -13.04 6.94
N ILE A 327 5.58 -11.80 6.90
CA ILE A 327 6.15 -10.74 6.06
C ILE A 327 7.59 -10.44 6.49
N LEU A 328 7.83 -10.21 7.79
CA LEU A 328 9.15 -9.85 8.30
C LEU A 328 10.16 -10.98 8.10
N ALA A 329 9.75 -12.24 8.29
CA ALA A 329 10.60 -13.40 8.05
C ALA A 329 10.99 -13.53 6.57
N TRP A 330 10.04 -13.31 5.64
CA TRP A 330 10.31 -13.32 4.20
C TRP A 330 11.26 -12.20 3.79
N LEU A 331 11.00 -10.98 4.23
CA LEU A 331 11.88 -9.84 3.95
C LEU A 331 13.28 -10.06 4.53
N ALA A 332 13.39 -10.58 5.76
CA ALA A 332 14.68 -10.85 6.38
C ALA A 332 15.48 -11.90 5.61
N HIS A 333 14.83 -12.95 5.11
CA HIS A 333 15.47 -14.02 4.35
C HIS A 333 16.15 -13.50 3.07
N TYR A 334 15.51 -12.58 2.35
CA TYR A 334 16.04 -12.08 1.07
C TYR A 334 16.84 -10.78 1.19
N LEU A 335 16.49 -9.92 2.14
CA LEU A 335 17.09 -8.58 2.25
C LEU A 335 18.18 -8.47 3.31
N LYS A 336 18.30 -9.47 4.22
CA LYS A 336 19.34 -9.54 5.25
C LYS A 336 20.06 -10.89 5.25
N PRO A 337 20.67 -11.31 4.13
CA PRO A 337 21.42 -12.55 4.14
C PRO A 337 22.55 -12.48 5.15
N GLU A 338 22.75 -13.57 5.91
CA GLU A 338 23.91 -13.67 6.81
C GLU A 338 25.20 -13.57 5.99
N PRO A 339 26.23 -12.83 6.48
CA PRO A 339 27.51 -12.79 5.82
C PRO A 339 28.10 -14.21 5.72
N GLY A 340 28.21 -14.76 4.51
CA GLY A 340 28.87 -16.04 4.25
C GLY A 340 28.03 -17.20 3.75
N LYS A 341 26.70 -17.15 3.74
CA LYS A 341 25.88 -18.15 3.05
C LYS A 341 25.62 -17.74 1.59
N LYS A 342 26.36 -18.33 0.65
CA LYS A 342 25.96 -18.35 -0.77
C LYS A 342 24.56 -18.99 -0.82
N GLN A 343 23.61 -18.32 -1.47
CA GLN A 343 22.29 -18.87 -1.76
C GLN A 343 22.46 -20.19 -2.51
N GLY A 344 22.30 -21.28 -1.79
CA GLY A 344 22.23 -22.61 -2.37
C GLY A 344 20.84 -22.77 -2.98
N VAL A 345 20.79 -22.81 -4.29
CA VAL A 345 19.61 -23.28 -5.04
C VAL A 345 19.43 -24.76 -4.65
N ASN A 346 18.63 -25.04 -3.66
CA ASN A 346 18.15 -26.39 -3.44
C ASN A 346 17.16 -26.72 -4.57
N LYS A 347 17.68 -27.43 -5.58
CA LYS A 347 16.85 -28.16 -6.54
C LYS A 347 16.13 -29.28 -5.77
N ILE A 348 14.83 -29.16 -5.65
CA ILE A 348 13.92 -30.30 -5.43
C ILE A 348 12.97 -30.33 -6.61
#